data_f9fff653d082d74e78e9b42959360b73
#
_entry.id   f9fff653d082d74e78e9b42959360b73
#
_cell.length_a   1.000
_cell.length_b   1.000
_cell.length_c   1.000
_cell.angle_alpha   90.00
_cell.angle_beta   90.00
_cell.angle_gamma   90.00
#
_symmetry.space_group_name_H-M   'P 1'
#
loop_
_entity.id
_entity.type
_entity.pdbx_description
1 polymer ?
#
loop_
_entity_poly.entity_id
_entity_poly.type
_entity_poly.pdbx_seq_one_letter_code
_entity_poly.pdbx_strand_id
1 'polypeptide(L)'
;MKKLFFILSIFITINHNNAYATLDTFSCESLLTKNKAFIVYGKNFAKEEMSPNIWLFFQKIKLDKNNLNIISVDDEKSIREWQIDLVSGKATLTPMFDPSSNWLCLNTEKQLTALNDLYKKGALSGYEFEKAKKKLLNN
;
A
#
# COMPACT_ATOMS: atom_id res chain seq x y z
N MET A 1 46.59 5.82 49.57
CA MET A 1 46.31 6.23 48.17
C MET A 1 45.21 5.32 47.58
N LYS A 2 43.96 5.80 47.55
CA LYS A 2 42.83 5.03 47.03
C LYS A 2 42.68 5.35 45.54
N LYS A 3 42.91 4.38 44.66
CA LYS A 3 42.69 4.51 43.24
C LYS A 3 41.20 4.34 42.96
N LEU A 4 40.55 5.41 42.55
CA LEU A 4 39.15 5.46 42.15
C LEU A 4 39.06 4.95 40.69
N PHE A 5 38.54 3.78 40.49
CA PHE A 5 38.22 3.26 39.18
C PHE A 5 36.91 3.89 38.71
N PHE A 6 36.98 4.83 37.78
CA PHE A 6 35.82 5.30 37.02
C PHE A 6 35.48 4.27 35.96
N ILE A 7 34.44 3.48 36.21
CA ILE A 7 33.83 2.63 35.19
C ILE A 7 32.92 3.52 34.38
N LEU A 8 33.39 3.92 33.19
CA LEU A 8 32.58 4.64 32.21
C LEU A 8 31.67 3.63 31.54
N SER A 9 30.43 3.53 32.05
CA SER A 9 29.37 2.73 31.41
C SER A 9 28.93 3.45 30.15
N ILE A 10 29.45 3.01 29.00
CA ILE A 10 28.96 3.44 27.70
C ILE A 10 27.62 2.76 27.48
N PHE A 11 26.55 3.49 27.75
CA PHE A 11 25.21 3.09 27.30
C PHE A 11 25.15 3.23 25.77
N ILE A 12 25.42 2.14 25.06
CA ILE A 12 25.12 2.05 23.65
C ILE A 12 23.60 1.91 23.55
N THR A 13 22.89 3.04 23.38
CA THR A 13 21.51 3.03 22.95
C THR A 13 21.45 2.53 21.52
N ILE A 14 21.24 1.24 21.38
CA ILE A 14 20.92 0.65 20.09
C ILE A 14 19.52 1.15 19.73
N ASN A 15 19.46 2.24 18.98
CA ASN A 15 18.24 2.67 18.31
C ASN A 15 17.89 1.57 17.28
N HIS A 16 17.10 0.61 17.71
CA HIS A 16 16.39 -0.28 16.80
C HIS A 16 15.32 0.55 16.11
N ASN A 17 15.73 1.32 15.12
CA ASN A 17 14.81 1.77 14.10
C ASN A 17 14.40 0.51 13.32
N ASN A 18 13.48 -0.25 13.89
CA ASN A 18 12.67 -1.18 13.15
C ASN A 18 11.86 -0.34 12.17
N ALA A 19 12.47 0.00 11.04
CA ALA A 19 11.74 0.41 9.86
C ALA A 19 10.95 -0.84 9.45
N TYR A 20 9.79 -1.03 10.09
CA TYR A 20 8.77 -1.91 9.56
C TYR A 20 8.56 -1.42 8.13
N ALA A 21 8.87 -2.28 7.16
CA ALA A 21 8.53 -1.98 5.78
C ALA A 21 7.01 -1.79 5.77
N THR A 22 6.57 -0.54 5.66
CA THR A 22 5.14 -0.23 5.61
C THR A 22 4.60 -0.91 4.38
N LEU A 23 3.64 -1.80 4.59
CA LEU A 23 2.89 -2.43 3.52
C LEU A 23 1.79 -1.48 3.12
N ASP A 24 1.86 -0.98 1.91
CA ASP A 24 0.76 -0.23 1.32
C ASP A 24 -0.24 -1.19 0.68
N THR A 25 -1.51 -0.96 0.92
CA THR A 25 -2.60 -1.71 0.30
C THR A 25 -3.47 -0.76 -0.52
N PHE A 26 -3.79 -1.18 -1.75
CA PHE A 26 -4.64 -0.44 -2.65
C PHE A 26 -5.91 -1.24 -2.94
N SER A 27 -7.05 -0.62 -2.73
CA SER A 27 -8.33 -1.08 -3.26
C SER A 27 -8.59 -0.31 -4.55
N CYS A 28 -8.62 -1.00 -5.67
CA CYS A 28 -8.80 -0.44 -7.00
C CYS A 28 -10.18 -0.80 -7.55
N GLU A 29 -10.85 0.16 -8.19
CA GLU A 29 -12.11 -0.05 -8.89
C GLU A 29 -12.02 0.48 -10.32
N SER A 30 -12.40 -0.33 -11.29
CA SER A 30 -12.53 0.11 -12.68
C SER A 30 -13.63 1.16 -12.82
N LEU A 31 -13.32 2.29 -13.41
CA LEU A 31 -14.30 3.37 -13.62
C LEU A 31 -15.38 2.96 -14.63
N LEU A 32 -15.07 2.01 -15.51
CA LEU A 32 -15.97 1.54 -16.55
C LEU A 32 -16.79 0.33 -16.12
N THR A 33 -16.13 -0.75 -15.70
CA THR A 33 -16.77 -2.05 -15.47
C THR A 33 -17.18 -2.29 -14.02
N LYS A 34 -16.70 -1.43 -13.09
CA LYS A 34 -16.88 -1.60 -11.64
C LYS A 34 -16.20 -2.85 -11.07
N ASN A 35 -15.38 -3.51 -11.86
CA ASN A 35 -14.53 -4.59 -11.34
C ASN A 35 -13.59 -4.07 -10.26
N LYS A 36 -13.29 -4.93 -9.30
CA LYS A 36 -12.40 -4.59 -8.17
C LYS A 36 -11.10 -5.38 -8.28
N ALA A 37 -10.01 -4.74 -7.85
CA ALA A 37 -8.71 -5.37 -7.67
C ALA A 37 -8.13 -4.95 -6.31
N PHE A 38 -7.41 -5.85 -5.68
CA PHE A 38 -6.73 -5.59 -4.42
C PHE A 38 -5.23 -5.84 -4.59
N ILE A 39 -4.42 -4.80 -4.33
CA ILE A 39 -2.98 -4.84 -4.53
C ILE A 39 -2.31 -4.60 -3.19
N VAL A 40 -1.35 -5.47 -2.85
CA VAL A 40 -0.43 -5.27 -1.71
C VAL A 40 0.94 -4.94 -2.27
N TYR A 41 1.50 -3.84 -1.81
CA TYR A 41 2.80 -3.35 -2.23
C TYR A 41 3.70 -3.15 -1.02
N GLY A 42 4.92 -3.62 -1.10
CA GLY A 42 5.99 -3.43 -0.13
C GLY A 42 7.29 -2.99 -0.80
N LYS A 43 8.34 -2.82 -0.02
CA LYS A 43 9.63 -2.31 -0.52
C LYS A 43 10.17 -3.14 -1.70
N ASN A 44 10.03 -4.46 -1.64
CA ASN A 44 10.67 -5.38 -2.58
C ASN A 44 9.68 -6.37 -3.23
N PHE A 45 8.40 -6.17 -3.04
CA PHE A 45 7.38 -7.03 -3.64
C PHE A 45 6.09 -6.26 -3.90
N ALA A 46 5.36 -6.72 -4.90
CA ALA A 46 3.98 -6.35 -5.11
C ALA A 46 3.19 -7.59 -5.53
N LYS A 47 1.95 -7.67 -5.13
CA LYS A 47 1.04 -8.76 -5.49
C LYS A 47 -0.39 -8.27 -5.61
N GLU A 48 -1.15 -8.89 -6.50
CA GLU A 48 -2.57 -8.64 -6.71
C GLU A 48 -3.38 -9.89 -6.38
N GLU A 49 -4.49 -9.72 -5.70
CA GLU A 49 -5.43 -10.83 -5.47
C GLU A 49 -6.28 -11.05 -6.73
N MET A 50 -6.10 -12.22 -7.36
CA MET A 50 -6.83 -12.61 -8.58
C MET A 50 -8.16 -13.29 -8.27
N SER A 51 -8.23 -13.99 -7.14
CA SER A 51 -9.42 -14.59 -6.55
C SER A 51 -9.11 -14.91 -5.08
N PRO A 52 -10.07 -15.26 -4.24
CA PRO A 52 -9.82 -15.54 -2.82
C PRO A 52 -8.64 -16.49 -2.62
N ASN A 53 -7.59 -16.00 -1.95
CA ASN A 53 -6.33 -16.71 -1.66
C ASN A 53 -5.45 -17.04 -2.87
N ILE A 54 -5.75 -16.55 -4.07
CA ILE A 54 -4.92 -16.70 -5.26
C ILE A 54 -4.27 -15.35 -5.59
N TRP A 55 -2.93 -15.32 -5.57
CA TRP A 55 -2.15 -14.11 -5.73
C TRP A 55 -1.27 -14.16 -6.98
N LEU A 56 -1.31 -13.09 -7.77
CA LEU A 56 -0.34 -12.83 -8.82
C LEU A 56 0.79 -11.95 -8.25
N PHE A 57 2.03 -12.41 -8.35
CA PHE A 57 3.21 -11.65 -7.93
C PHE A 57 3.79 -10.89 -9.12
N PHE A 58 4.18 -9.64 -8.87
CA PHE A 58 4.83 -8.79 -9.86
C PHE A 58 6.35 -8.90 -9.74
N GLN A 59 7.02 -9.17 -10.86
CA GLN A 59 8.47 -9.38 -10.92
C GLN A 59 9.24 -8.07 -11.06
N LYS A 60 8.63 -7.05 -11.66
CA LYS A 60 9.25 -5.74 -11.85
C LYS A 60 8.45 -4.68 -11.11
N ILE A 61 9.15 -3.92 -10.27
CA ILE A 61 8.55 -2.85 -9.48
C ILE A 61 9.40 -1.61 -9.68
N LYS A 62 8.78 -0.53 -10.12
CA LYS A 62 9.41 0.78 -10.28
C LYS A 62 8.58 1.84 -9.59
N LEU A 63 9.19 2.53 -8.66
CA LEU A 63 8.63 3.72 -8.03
C LEU A 63 9.40 4.94 -8.50
N ASP A 64 8.74 5.86 -9.17
CA ASP A 64 9.28 7.13 -9.61
C ASP A 64 8.43 8.28 -9.06
N LYS A 65 8.98 9.02 -8.10
CA LYS A 65 8.28 10.08 -7.36
C LYS A 65 6.93 9.59 -6.82
N ASN A 66 5.87 9.85 -7.57
CA ASN A 66 4.49 9.52 -7.20
C ASN A 66 3.87 8.43 -8.10
N ASN A 67 4.64 7.85 -9.00
CA ASN A 67 4.15 6.83 -9.92
C ASN A 67 4.70 5.47 -9.54
N LEU A 68 3.81 4.56 -9.18
CA LEU A 68 4.10 3.15 -8.95
C LEU A 68 3.78 2.38 -10.23
N ASN A 69 4.80 1.73 -10.80
CA ASN A 69 4.64 0.81 -11.92
C ASN A 69 5.02 -0.59 -11.47
N ILE A 70 4.10 -1.53 -11.57
CA ILE A 70 4.29 -2.95 -11.22
C ILE A 70 3.91 -3.83 -12.39
N ILE A 71 4.83 -4.72 -12.76
CA ILE A 71 4.71 -5.53 -13.98
C ILE A 71 4.88 -7.00 -13.64
N SER A 72 3.94 -7.82 -14.04
CA SER A 72 4.07 -9.27 -14.14
C SER A 72 4.54 -9.63 -15.53
N VAL A 73 5.52 -10.52 -15.62
CA VAL A 73 6.12 -10.96 -16.90
C VAL A 73 6.02 -12.48 -17.03
N ASP A 74 5.85 -12.94 -18.27
CA ASP A 74 5.97 -14.32 -18.66
C ASP A 74 6.80 -14.37 -19.95
N ASP A 75 7.85 -15.21 -19.99
CA ASP A 75 8.80 -15.29 -21.10
C ASP A 75 9.29 -13.90 -21.58
N GLU A 76 9.67 -13.04 -20.64
CA GLU A 76 10.12 -11.66 -20.88
C GLU A 76 9.04 -10.69 -21.41
N LYS A 77 7.83 -11.16 -21.65
CA LYS A 77 6.70 -10.33 -22.08
C LYS A 77 5.88 -9.86 -20.86
N SER A 78 5.48 -8.59 -20.89
CA SER A 78 4.54 -8.07 -19.90
C SER A 78 3.18 -8.72 -20.12
N ILE A 79 2.67 -9.42 -19.09
CA ILE A 79 1.33 -10.03 -19.11
C ILE A 79 0.30 -9.19 -18.34
N ARG A 80 0.75 -8.41 -17.37
CA ARG A 80 -0.10 -7.54 -16.56
C ARG A 80 0.71 -6.40 -16.00
N GLU A 81 0.27 -5.18 -16.23
CA GLU A 81 0.96 -3.98 -15.78
C GLU A 81 -0.04 -3.01 -15.14
N TRP A 82 0.27 -2.59 -13.92
CA TRP A 82 -0.40 -1.50 -13.24
C TRP A 82 0.51 -0.27 -13.22
N GLN A 83 -0.05 0.88 -13.60
CA GLN A 83 0.55 2.19 -13.40
C GLN A 83 -0.37 2.99 -12.50
N ILE A 84 0.10 3.34 -11.29
CA ILE A 84 -0.70 3.98 -10.26
C ILE A 84 -0.07 5.32 -9.89
N ASP A 85 -0.82 6.40 -10.06
CA ASP A 85 -0.48 7.72 -9.51
C ASP A 85 -0.85 7.74 -8.02
N LEU A 86 0.15 7.76 -7.15
CA LEU A 86 -0.01 7.67 -5.70
C LEU A 86 -0.62 8.93 -5.07
N VAL A 87 -0.70 10.03 -5.81
CA VAL A 87 -1.31 11.29 -5.35
C VAL A 87 -2.79 11.30 -5.66
N SER A 88 -3.14 11.08 -6.92
CA SER A 88 -4.54 11.15 -7.38
C SER A 88 -5.29 9.83 -7.22
N GLY A 89 -4.58 8.71 -7.09
CA GLY A 89 -5.15 7.37 -7.12
C GLY A 89 -5.55 6.89 -8.53
N LYS A 90 -5.39 7.73 -9.56
CA LYS A 90 -5.66 7.30 -10.93
C LYS A 90 -4.70 6.18 -11.33
N ALA A 91 -5.25 5.14 -11.95
CA ALA A 91 -4.44 4.02 -12.39
C ALA A 91 -4.88 3.51 -13.75
N THR A 92 -3.93 2.90 -14.45
CA THR A 92 -4.18 2.15 -15.67
C THR A 92 -3.76 0.70 -15.46
N LEU A 93 -4.55 -0.21 -15.97
CA LEU A 93 -4.23 -1.62 -16.03
C LEU A 93 -4.11 -2.01 -17.51
N THR A 94 -2.99 -2.59 -17.88
CA THR A 94 -2.77 -3.15 -19.22
C THR A 94 -2.71 -4.67 -19.11
N PRO A 95 -3.80 -5.38 -19.37
CA PRO A 95 -3.80 -6.82 -19.48
C PRO A 95 -3.30 -7.25 -20.85
N MET A 96 -2.83 -8.48 -20.96
CA MET A 96 -2.26 -9.05 -22.18
C MET A 96 -3.25 -9.04 -23.38
N PHE A 97 -4.56 -9.06 -23.11
CA PHE A 97 -5.61 -9.27 -24.12
C PHE A 97 -6.69 -8.19 -24.16
N ASP A 98 -6.56 -7.13 -23.38
CA ASP A 98 -7.59 -6.10 -23.25
C ASP A 98 -6.96 -4.70 -23.26
N PRO A 99 -7.56 -3.70 -23.92
CA PRO A 99 -7.02 -2.35 -23.89
C PRO A 99 -6.96 -1.81 -22.46
N SER A 100 -5.97 -0.98 -22.20
CA SER A 100 -5.78 -0.34 -20.90
C SER A 100 -7.08 0.26 -20.37
N SER A 101 -7.44 -0.10 -19.18
CA SER A 101 -8.65 0.40 -18.52
C SER A 101 -8.31 1.45 -17.47
N ASN A 102 -9.18 2.43 -17.32
CA ASN A 102 -9.04 3.45 -16.30
C ASN A 102 -9.59 2.94 -14.96
N TRP A 103 -8.76 3.05 -13.93
CA TRP A 103 -9.06 2.61 -12.58
C TRP A 103 -8.86 3.75 -11.59
N LEU A 104 -9.52 3.61 -10.45
CA LEU A 104 -9.24 4.42 -9.26
C LEU A 104 -8.74 3.49 -8.16
N CYS A 105 -7.49 3.69 -7.75
CA CYS A 105 -6.83 2.93 -6.68
C CYS A 105 -6.72 3.83 -5.44
N LEU A 106 -7.29 3.40 -4.34
CA LEU A 106 -7.28 4.13 -3.09
C LEU A 106 -6.41 3.39 -2.07
N ASN A 107 -5.44 4.11 -1.49
CA ASN A 107 -4.61 3.54 -0.44
C ASN A 107 -5.44 3.44 0.85
N THR A 108 -5.63 2.22 1.34
CA THR A 108 -6.50 1.92 2.50
C THR A 108 -5.99 2.59 3.77
N GLU A 109 -4.68 2.66 3.99
CA GLU A 109 -4.11 3.32 5.18
C GLU A 109 -4.33 4.83 5.16
N LYS A 110 -4.14 5.47 4.01
CA LYS A 110 -4.41 6.91 3.86
C LYS A 110 -5.88 7.23 4.11
N GLN A 111 -6.78 6.38 3.63
CA GLN A 111 -8.22 6.53 3.88
C GLN A 111 -8.55 6.37 5.37
N LEU A 112 -7.96 5.38 6.02
CA LEU A 112 -8.18 5.14 7.44
C LEU A 112 -7.63 6.28 8.30
N THR A 113 -6.47 6.83 7.93
CA THR A 113 -5.88 8.00 8.59
C THR A 113 -6.79 9.23 8.45
N ALA A 114 -7.25 9.53 7.23
CA ALA A 114 -8.16 10.64 6.98
C ALA A 114 -9.49 10.48 7.73
N LEU A 115 -10.03 9.26 7.79
CA LEU A 115 -11.23 8.95 8.54
C LEU A 115 -11.05 9.18 10.06
N ASN A 116 -9.89 8.78 10.60
CA ASN A 116 -9.54 8.98 12.00
C ASN A 116 -9.38 10.48 12.34
N ASP A 117 -8.80 11.25 11.44
CA ASP A 117 -8.67 12.70 11.61
C ASP A 117 -10.03 13.41 11.62
N LEU A 118 -10.97 12.99 10.76
CA LEU A 118 -12.34 13.51 10.77
C LEU A 118 -13.05 13.18 12.08
N TYR A 119 -12.89 11.96 12.59
CA TYR A 119 -13.44 11.57 13.88
C TYR A 119 -12.86 12.40 15.04
N LYS A 120 -11.53 12.57 15.11
CA LYS A 120 -10.87 13.38 16.14
C LYS A 120 -11.30 14.85 16.10
N LYS A 121 -11.60 15.38 14.92
CA LYS A 121 -12.13 16.75 14.75
C LYS A 121 -13.61 16.89 15.09
N GLY A 122 -14.28 15.80 15.47
CA GLY A 122 -15.71 15.79 15.76
C GLY A 122 -16.63 15.91 14.52
N ALA A 123 -16.05 15.77 13.32
CA ALA A 123 -16.80 15.79 12.05
C ALA A 123 -17.59 14.50 11.79
N LEU A 124 -17.25 13.43 12.50
CA LEU A 124 -17.95 12.14 12.48
C LEU A 124 -18.34 11.72 13.90
N SER A 125 -19.50 11.15 14.03
CA SER A 125 -19.91 10.45 15.26
C SER A 125 -19.16 9.10 15.37
N GLY A 126 -19.08 8.54 16.58
CA GLY A 126 -18.47 7.23 16.80
C GLY A 126 -19.12 6.12 15.94
N TYR A 127 -20.45 6.17 15.78
CA TYR A 127 -21.17 5.22 14.94
C TYR A 127 -20.78 5.32 13.45
N GLU A 128 -20.72 6.55 12.91
CA GLU A 128 -20.32 6.79 11.51
C GLU A 128 -18.89 6.38 11.25
N PHE A 129 -17.97 6.68 12.19
CA PHE A 129 -16.57 6.26 12.12
C PHE A 129 -16.44 4.74 12.05
N GLU A 130 -17.05 3.99 12.99
CA GLU A 130 -16.96 2.52 13.00
C GLU A 130 -17.62 1.89 11.76
N LYS A 131 -18.73 2.45 11.28
CA LYS A 131 -19.38 2.00 10.04
C LYS A 131 -18.49 2.20 8.80
N ALA A 132 -17.87 3.38 8.69
CA ALA A 132 -16.96 3.69 7.58
C ALA A 132 -15.68 2.86 7.63
N LYS A 133 -15.09 2.69 8.83
CA LYS A 133 -13.93 1.85 9.07
C LYS A 133 -14.19 0.39 8.67
N LYS A 134 -15.31 -0.17 9.09
CA LYS A 134 -15.72 -1.52 8.71
C LYS A 134 -15.86 -1.67 7.19
N LYS A 135 -16.40 -0.66 6.52
CA LYS A 135 -16.52 -0.67 5.05
C LYS A 135 -15.15 -0.63 4.36
N LEU A 136 -14.19 0.14 4.88
CA LEU A 136 -12.83 0.21 4.34
C LEU A 136 -12.04 -1.09 4.50
N LEU A 137 -12.23 -1.80 5.62
CA LEU A 137 -11.49 -3.01 5.94
C LEU A 137 -12.11 -4.30 5.35
N ASN A 138 -13.37 -4.26 4.92
CA ASN A 138 -14.10 -5.43 4.39
C ASN A 138 -14.34 -5.34 2.87
N ASN A 139 -13.72 -4.38 2.18
CA ASN A 139 -13.68 -4.32 0.73
C ASN A 139 -12.41 -5.02 0.30
#